data_8f573723f208f0c44d389373536aeeac
#
_entry.id   8f573723f208f0c44d389373536aeeac
#
_cell.length_a   1.000
_cell.length_b   1.000
_cell.length_c   1.000
_cell.angle_alpha   90.00
_cell.angle_beta   90.00
_cell.angle_gamma   90.00
#
_symmetry.space_group_name_H-M   'P 1'
#
loop_
_entity.id
_entity.type
_entity.pdbx_description
1 polymer ?
#
loop_
_entity_poly.entity_id
_entity_poly.type
_entity_poly.pdbx_seq_one_letter_code
_entity_poly.pdbx_strand_id
1 'polypeptide(L)'
;MKKYHFLNPKGVTAHNLLINGDFQVNQRGQSSYTCDGTKRVYGVDMWSFSKSNTFMKVTENGIETNAPISQMFNKLKSGMKYTVVCSVDNVVLTKSIVGGTYDTDTSQTIVYLTFNNVERILVTPNGTQTINYIDLFEGEVVYKHQKEDYAIALLRCQRWLYVLRGNGQQLPCDIINTGEGIFTIHLPTEMINKPTFVSNNEIIKFVSDGNNSKSYNSNMGVLQKFGKNMIRMSYPYLAYGIPNVIGMVYLENATFTFSCEPL
;
A
#
# COMPACT_ATOMS: atom_id res chain seq x y z
N MET A 1 -16.37 21.09 -26.30
CA MET A 1 -15.48 19.93 -26.08
C MET A 1 -14.06 20.38 -26.45
N LYS A 2 -13.14 20.57 -25.49
CA LYS A 2 -11.74 20.88 -25.80
C LYS A 2 -11.07 19.61 -26.34
N LYS A 3 -10.56 19.64 -27.57
CA LYS A 3 -9.72 18.57 -28.10
C LYS A 3 -8.36 18.67 -27.40
N TYR A 4 -8.05 17.70 -26.55
CA TYR A 4 -6.72 17.56 -25.96
C TYR A 4 -5.80 16.86 -26.97
N HIS A 5 -4.69 17.49 -27.29
CA HIS A 5 -3.62 16.85 -28.05
C HIS A 5 -2.76 16.07 -27.06
N PHE A 6 -2.73 14.75 -27.18
CA PHE A 6 -1.77 13.91 -26.46
C PHE A 6 -0.39 14.18 -27.04
N LEU A 7 0.44 14.89 -26.30
CA LEU A 7 1.85 14.99 -26.63
C LEU A 7 2.56 13.77 -26.08
N ASN A 8 3.11 12.96 -26.96
CA ASN A 8 4.14 12.00 -26.60
C ASN A 8 5.42 12.45 -27.31
N PRO A 9 6.17 13.45 -26.77
CA PRO A 9 7.45 13.82 -27.33
C PRO A 9 8.35 12.58 -27.24
N LYS A 10 8.88 12.14 -28.36
CA LYS A 10 9.82 11.00 -28.42
C LYS A 10 10.88 11.19 -27.34
N GLY A 11 10.90 10.29 -26.35
CA GLY A 11 11.92 10.24 -25.30
C GLY A 11 11.57 10.89 -23.97
N VAL A 12 10.39 11.48 -23.76
CA VAL A 12 9.96 11.95 -22.44
C VAL A 12 8.96 10.97 -21.86
N THR A 13 9.42 10.17 -20.91
CA THR A 13 8.53 9.33 -20.08
C THR A 13 7.93 10.22 -19.01
N ALA A 14 6.65 10.57 -19.14
CA ALA A 14 5.97 11.29 -18.08
C ALA A 14 5.85 10.38 -16.87
N HIS A 15 6.44 10.80 -15.75
CA HIS A 15 6.36 10.06 -14.49
C HIS A 15 5.03 10.33 -13.81
N ASN A 16 4.21 9.29 -13.59
CA ASN A 16 3.01 9.40 -12.77
C ASN A 16 3.42 9.65 -11.30
N LEU A 17 2.95 10.76 -10.73
CA LEU A 17 3.21 11.11 -9.34
C LEU A 17 2.42 10.25 -8.36
N LEU A 18 1.27 9.69 -8.79
CA LEU A 18 0.53 8.70 -8.01
C LEU A 18 1.24 7.35 -8.04
N ILE A 19 1.04 6.58 -6.99
CA ILE A 19 1.60 5.23 -6.87
C ILE A 19 0.50 4.24 -7.22
N ASN A 20 0.83 3.20 -8.01
CA ASN A 20 -0.15 2.17 -8.41
C ASN A 20 -1.40 2.77 -9.08
N GLY A 21 -1.19 3.73 -9.99
CA GLY A 21 -2.28 4.42 -10.69
C GLY A 21 -3.10 3.52 -11.60
N ASP A 22 -2.57 2.39 -12.05
CA ASP A 22 -3.19 1.34 -12.85
C ASP A 22 -3.66 0.13 -12.01
N PHE A 23 -3.66 0.25 -10.67
CA PHE A 23 -4.21 -0.72 -9.70
C PHE A 23 -3.66 -2.14 -9.79
N GLN A 24 -2.49 -2.32 -10.40
CA GLN A 24 -1.91 -3.64 -10.65
C GLN A 24 -1.29 -4.30 -9.42
N VAL A 25 -0.94 -3.51 -8.40
CA VAL A 25 -0.33 -4.02 -7.15
C VAL A 25 -1.41 -4.19 -6.09
N ASN A 26 -1.53 -5.41 -5.59
CA ASN A 26 -2.48 -5.78 -4.55
C ASN A 26 -1.82 -6.76 -3.57
N GLN A 27 -0.94 -6.26 -2.72
CA GLN A 27 -0.20 -7.09 -1.76
C GLN A 27 -1.12 -7.77 -0.72
N ARG A 28 -2.29 -7.18 -0.43
CA ARG A 28 -3.30 -7.81 0.45
C ARG A 28 -3.93 -9.05 -0.18
N GLY A 29 -3.93 -9.16 -1.51
CA GLY A 29 -4.31 -10.34 -2.27
C GLY A 29 -5.81 -10.68 -2.25
N GLN A 30 -6.66 -9.77 -1.78
CA GLN A 30 -8.11 -9.95 -1.83
C GLN A 30 -8.64 -9.50 -3.20
N SER A 31 -9.61 -10.24 -3.74
CA SER A 31 -10.27 -9.88 -4.99
C SER A 31 -11.31 -8.77 -4.82
N SER A 32 -11.80 -8.57 -3.58
CA SER A 32 -12.79 -7.54 -3.26
C SER A 32 -12.62 -7.04 -1.82
N TYR A 33 -12.91 -5.77 -1.63
CA TYR A 33 -12.87 -5.04 -0.36
C TYR A 33 -14.21 -4.36 -0.14
N THR A 34 -14.73 -4.38 1.08
CA THR A 34 -15.98 -3.72 1.44
C THR A 34 -15.76 -2.73 2.58
N CYS A 35 -16.57 -1.66 2.61
CA CYS A 35 -16.53 -0.65 3.65
C CYS A 35 -17.91 -0.50 4.29
N ASP A 36 -17.96 -0.61 5.62
CA ASP A 36 -19.16 -0.36 6.44
C ASP A 36 -19.32 1.11 6.85
N GLY A 37 -18.34 1.94 6.55
CA GLY A 37 -18.32 3.36 6.87
C GLY A 37 -17.76 3.69 8.26
N THR A 38 -17.42 2.69 9.09
CA THR A 38 -16.88 2.93 10.44
C THR A 38 -15.44 3.46 10.40
N LYS A 39 -14.68 3.04 9.41
CA LYS A 39 -13.29 3.46 9.19
C LYS A 39 -12.92 3.41 7.71
N ARG A 40 -11.83 4.07 7.37
CA ARG A 40 -11.24 3.99 6.03
C ARG A 40 -10.73 2.57 5.76
N VAL A 41 -10.99 2.07 4.56
CA VAL A 41 -10.50 0.78 4.07
C VAL A 41 -9.49 1.03 2.95
N TYR A 42 -8.34 0.40 3.03
CA TYR A 42 -7.41 0.28 1.92
C TYR A 42 -7.76 -0.98 1.11
N GLY A 43 -8.05 -0.79 -0.17
CA GLY A 43 -8.28 -1.86 -1.13
C GLY A 43 -6.98 -2.34 -1.78
N VAL A 44 -6.82 -2.08 -3.08
CA VAL A 44 -5.51 -2.23 -3.75
C VAL A 44 -4.52 -1.24 -3.14
N ASP A 45 -3.24 -1.57 -3.21
CA ASP A 45 -2.18 -0.80 -2.55
C ASP A 45 -2.27 0.69 -2.87
N MET A 46 -2.13 1.52 -1.84
CA MET A 46 -2.21 2.99 -1.87
C MET A 46 -3.60 3.59 -2.08
N TRP A 47 -4.62 2.82 -2.48
CA TRP A 47 -5.96 3.33 -2.74
C TRP A 47 -6.94 2.98 -1.64
N SER A 48 -7.64 4.00 -1.13
CA SER A 48 -8.54 3.88 0.00
C SER A 48 -9.93 4.47 -0.27
N PHE A 49 -10.91 3.98 0.47
CA PHE A 49 -12.29 4.48 0.47
C PHE A 49 -12.90 4.37 1.87
N SER A 50 -13.96 5.12 2.16
CA SER A 50 -14.52 5.21 3.52
C SER A 50 -16.03 5.35 3.58
N LYS A 51 -16.73 5.31 2.44
CA LYS A 51 -18.19 5.44 2.41
C LYS A 51 -18.83 4.10 2.76
N SER A 52 -19.87 4.09 3.61
CA SER A 52 -20.62 2.90 3.98
C SER A 52 -21.34 2.26 2.78
N ASN A 53 -21.50 0.95 2.84
CA ASN A 53 -22.16 0.14 1.78
C ASN A 53 -21.49 0.29 0.42
N THR A 54 -20.17 0.41 0.41
CA THR A 54 -19.38 0.51 -0.81
C THR A 54 -18.36 -0.62 -0.91
N PHE A 55 -17.87 -0.84 -2.12
CA PHE A 55 -16.88 -1.87 -2.40
C PHE A 55 -15.83 -1.39 -3.41
N MET A 56 -14.73 -2.11 -3.44
CA MET A 56 -13.69 -2.05 -4.46
C MET A 56 -13.35 -3.50 -4.85
N LYS A 57 -13.55 -3.86 -6.10
CA LYS A 57 -13.26 -5.19 -6.65
C LYS A 57 -12.16 -5.09 -7.69
N VAL A 58 -11.15 -5.94 -7.57
CA VAL A 58 -10.05 -6.01 -8.53
C VAL A 58 -10.53 -6.70 -9.80
N THR A 59 -10.23 -6.10 -10.94
CA THR A 59 -10.57 -6.63 -12.28
C THR A 59 -9.31 -6.69 -13.15
N GLU A 60 -9.40 -7.32 -14.30
CA GLU A 60 -8.30 -7.36 -15.27
C GLU A 60 -7.94 -5.96 -15.81
N ASN A 61 -8.93 -5.06 -15.88
CA ASN A 61 -8.81 -3.75 -16.52
C ASN A 61 -8.79 -2.58 -15.50
N GLY A 62 -8.47 -2.85 -14.22
CA GLY A 62 -8.46 -1.85 -13.15
C GLY A 62 -9.26 -2.28 -11.94
N ILE A 63 -10.10 -1.42 -11.41
CA ILE A 63 -10.99 -1.70 -10.28
C ILE A 63 -12.44 -1.35 -10.60
N GLU A 64 -13.38 -2.24 -10.26
CA GLU A 64 -14.81 -1.96 -10.25
C GLU A 64 -15.21 -1.44 -8.86
N THR A 65 -15.87 -0.29 -8.78
CA THR A 65 -16.24 0.30 -7.49
C THR A 65 -17.49 1.19 -7.60
N ASN A 66 -18.24 1.29 -6.51
CA ASN A 66 -19.27 2.29 -6.29
C ASN A 66 -18.86 3.34 -5.23
N ALA A 67 -17.59 3.28 -4.80
CA ALA A 67 -17.03 4.15 -3.78
C ALA A 67 -16.25 5.32 -4.37
N PRO A 68 -16.29 6.51 -3.76
CA PRO A 68 -15.24 7.49 -3.94
C PRO A 68 -13.91 6.91 -3.45
N ILE A 69 -12.94 6.77 -4.35
CA ILE A 69 -11.60 6.27 -4.02
C ILE A 69 -10.61 7.41 -3.96
N SER A 70 -9.62 7.28 -3.09
CA SER A 70 -8.60 8.31 -2.94
C SER A 70 -7.21 7.76 -2.72
N GLN A 71 -6.22 8.49 -3.19
CA GLN A 71 -4.83 8.33 -2.81
C GLN A 71 -4.32 9.58 -2.12
N MET A 72 -3.66 9.41 -0.98
CA MET A 72 -2.89 10.44 -0.31
C MET A 72 -1.46 10.43 -0.85
N PHE A 73 -0.86 11.60 -1.00
CA PHE A 73 0.50 11.73 -1.52
C PHE A 73 1.23 12.93 -0.90
N ASN A 74 2.50 13.05 -1.19
CA ASN A 74 3.31 14.16 -0.72
C ASN A 74 2.80 15.49 -1.29
N LYS A 75 2.98 16.55 -0.52
CA LYS A 75 2.54 17.90 -0.87
C LYS A 75 3.06 18.33 -2.24
N LEU A 76 2.14 18.76 -3.10
CA LEU A 76 2.48 19.37 -4.39
C LEU A 76 3.12 20.75 -4.17
N LYS A 77 3.99 21.16 -5.08
CA LYS A 77 4.59 22.49 -5.02
C LYS A 77 3.51 23.55 -5.19
N SER A 78 3.38 24.44 -4.20
CA SER A 78 2.39 25.53 -4.22
C SER A 78 2.54 26.40 -5.46
N GLY A 79 1.42 26.70 -6.12
CA GLY A 79 1.39 27.52 -7.34
C GLY A 79 1.80 26.78 -8.62
N MET A 80 2.33 25.57 -8.54
CA MET A 80 2.63 24.77 -9.74
C MET A 80 1.36 24.13 -10.28
N LYS A 81 1.29 24.03 -11.61
CA LYS A 81 0.16 23.39 -12.30
C LYS A 81 0.40 21.90 -12.47
N TYR A 82 -0.66 21.13 -12.35
CA TYR A 82 -0.67 19.67 -12.53
C TYR A 82 -1.90 19.27 -13.32
N THR A 83 -1.84 18.10 -13.95
CA THR A 83 -2.97 17.52 -14.67
C THR A 83 -3.26 16.14 -14.12
N VAL A 84 -4.49 15.93 -13.62
CA VAL A 84 -5.04 14.63 -13.30
C VAL A 84 -5.70 14.06 -14.54
N VAL A 85 -5.40 12.80 -14.86
CA VAL A 85 -6.03 12.03 -15.94
C VAL A 85 -6.64 10.79 -15.31
N CYS A 86 -7.90 10.51 -15.57
CA CYS A 86 -8.60 9.35 -15.06
C CYS A 86 -9.38 8.68 -16.18
N SER A 87 -9.32 7.36 -16.27
CA SER A 87 -10.19 6.59 -17.18
C SER A 87 -11.26 5.88 -16.37
N VAL A 88 -12.52 6.20 -16.65
CA VAL A 88 -13.70 5.57 -16.05
C VAL A 88 -14.54 4.97 -17.17
N ASP A 89 -14.79 3.66 -17.11
CA ASP A 89 -15.47 2.88 -18.18
C ASP A 89 -14.89 3.17 -19.58
N ASN A 90 -13.55 3.27 -19.65
CA ASN A 90 -12.77 3.62 -20.84
C ASN A 90 -13.01 5.07 -21.38
N VAL A 91 -13.72 5.91 -20.64
CA VAL A 91 -13.85 7.34 -20.96
C VAL A 91 -12.76 8.12 -20.18
N VAL A 92 -11.92 8.83 -20.93
CA VAL A 92 -10.83 9.62 -20.34
C VAL A 92 -11.36 10.98 -19.87
N LEU A 93 -11.20 11.23 -18.59
CA LEU A 93 -11.50 12.49 -17.92
C LEU A 93 -10.20 13.17 -17.53
N THR A 94 -10.17 14.51 -17.60
CA THR A 94 -8.99 15.30 -17.21
C THR A 94 -9.39 16.45 -16.33
N LYS A 95 -8.51 16.80 -15.38
CA LYS A 95 -8.65 17.99 -14.54
C LYS A 95 -7.31 18.66 -14.33
N SER A 96 -7.24 19.97 -14.59
CA SER A 96 -6.10 20.80 -14.19
C SER A 96 -6.27 21.21 -12.73
N ILE A 97 -5.20 21.10 -11.95
CA ILE A 97 -5.14 21.52 -10.55
C ILE A 97 -3.91 22.38 -10.33
N VAL A 98 -3.94 23.20 -9.28
CA VAL A 98 -2.80 24.04 -8.86
C VAL A 98 -2.42 23.62 -7.45
N GLY A 99 -1.16 23.28 -7.23
CA GLY A 99 -0.67 22.85 -5.93
C GLY A 99 -0.95 23.89 -4.85
N GLY A 100 -1.52 23.45 -3.73
CA GLY A 100 -1.95 24.29 -2.62
C GLY A 100 -3.30 24.99 -2.79
N THR A 101 -3.99 24.81 -3.94
CA THR A 101 -5.34 25.35 -4.17
C THR A 101 -6.33 24.20 -4.29
N TYR A 102 -7.15 24.01 -3.24
CA TYR A 102 -8.03 22.85 -3.11
C TYR A 102 -9.43 23.13 -3.62
N ASP A 103 -10.10 22.10 -4.11
CA ASP A 103 -11.49 22.18 -4.54
C ASP A 103 -12.42 22.35 -3.35
N THR A 104 -13.39 23.24 -3.46
CA THR A 104 -14.49 23.41 -2.49
C THR A 104 -15.73 22.61 -2.89
N ASP A 105 -15.90 22.37 -4.21
CA ASP A 105 -16.99 21.55 -4.74
C ASP A 105 -16.54 20.09 -4.86
N THR A 106 -17.08 19.22 -4.03
CA THR A 106 -16.79 17.78 -4.00
C THR A 106 -17.77 16.95 -4.83
N SER A 107 -18.70 17.57 -5.55
CA SER A 107 -19.64 16.86 -6.46
C SER A 107 -18.99 16.43 -7.78
N GLN A 108 -17.82 16.95 -8.10
CA GLN A 108 -17.08 16.62 -9.32
C GLN A 108 -16.52 15.19 -9.26
N THR A 109 -16.38 14.56 -10.43
CA THR A 109 -15.77 13.22 -10.53
C THR A 109 -14.34 13.17 -10.04
N ILE A 110 -13.52 14.20 -10.34
CA ILE A 110 -12.14 14.33 -9.87
C ILE A 110 -12.06 15.54 -8.95
N VAL A 111 -11.56 15.33 -7.74
CA VAL A 111 -11.46 16.38 -6.71
C VAL A 111 -10.06 16.35 -6.08
N TYR A 112 -9.44 17.54 -5.97
CA TYR A 112 -8.19 17.74 -5.26
C TYR A 112 -8.46 18.36 -3.88
N LEU A 113 -8.07 17.68 -2.83
CA LEU A 113 -8.41 18.02 -1.45
C LEU A 113 -7.18 18.02 -0.55
N THR A 114 -7.31 18.71 0.60
CA THR A 114 -6.44 18.49 1.77
C THR A 114 -7.24 17.96 2.95
N PHE A 115 -6.61 17.10 3.73
CA PHE A 115 -7.15 16.60 4.99
C PHE A 115 -5.99 16.44 5.98
N ASN A 116 -6.05 17.11 7.13
CA ASN A 116 -4.98 17.12 8.13
C ASN A 116 -3.58 17.41 7.52
N ASN A 117 -3.50 18.42 6.66
CA ASN A 117 -2.29 18.80 5.92
C ASN A 117 -1.72 17.74 4.96
N VAL A 118 -2.47 16.69 4.67
CA VAL A 118 -2.13 15.69 3.66
C VAL A 118 -2.99 15.93 2.42
N GLU A 119 -2.35 15.98 1.28
CA GLU A 119 -3.01 16.18 -0.01
C GLU A 119 -3.51 14.87 -0.59
N ARG A 120 -4.64 14.92 -1.28
CA ARG A 120 -5.23 13.75 -1.92
C ARG A 120 -5.96 14.08 -3.22
N ILE A 121 -5.90 13.14 -4.15
CA ILE A 121 -6.84 13.06 -5.27
C ILE A 121 -7.96 12.11 -4.88
N LEU A 122 -9.19 12.56 -5.07
CA LEU A 122 -10.41 11.77 -4.92
C LEU A 122 -11.05 11.58 -6.29
N VAL A 123 -11.40 10.35 -6.63
CA VAL A 123 -12.19 10.03 -7.84
C VAL A 123 -13.50 9.39 -7.41
N THR A 124 -14.61 10.02 -7.80
CA THR A 124 -15.97 9.58 -7.45
C THR A 124 -16.68 9.06 -8.69
N PRO A 125 -16.92 7.75 -8.78
CA PRO A 125 -17.72 7.18 -9.85
C PRO A 125 -19.21 7.56 -9.70
N ASN A 126 -19.94 7.59 -10.81
CA ASN A 126 -21.39 7.75 -10.82
C ASN A 126 -22.06 6.36 -10.80
N GLY A 127 -22.33 5.85 -9.60
CA GLY A 127 -22.78 4.47 -9.41
C GLY A 127 -21.63 3.46 -9.46
N THR A 128 -21.90 2.22 -9.87
CA THR A 128 -20.86 1.20 -10.03
C THR A 128 -20.20 1.35 -11.40
N GLN A 129 -18.89 1.63 -11.39
CA GLN A 129 -18.11 1.84 -12.61
C GLN A 129 -16.73 1.22 -12.49
N THR A 130 -16.09 0.97 -13.63
CA THR A 130 -14.70 0.54 -13.69
C THR A 130 -13.79 1.73 -13.84
N ILE A 131 -12.89 1.93 -12.87
CA ILE A 131 -11.79 2.87 -12.98
C ILE A 131 -10.58 2.11 -13.50
N ASN A 132 -10.15 2.45 -14.72
CA ASN A 132 -9.08 1.72 -15.40
C ASN A 132 -7.70 2.17 -14.95
N TYR A 133 -7.51 3.49 -14.79
CA TYR A 133 -6.28 4.10 -14.27
C TYR A 133 -6.51 5.52 -13.79
N ILE A 134 -5.59 6.02 -12.96
CA ILE A 134 -5.52 7.42 -12.53
C ILE A 134 -4.07 7.86 -12.57
N ASP A 135 -3.79 8.94 -13.31
CA ASP A 135 -2.47 9.54 -13.43
C ASP A 135 -2.47 10.98 -12.91
N LEU A 136 -1.36 11.42 -12.36
CA LEU A 136 -1.09 12.80 -11.97
C LEU A 136 0.26 13.21 -12.53
N PHE A 137 0.27 14.25 -13.37
CA PHE A 137 1.46 14.76 -14.02
C PHE A 137 1.73 16.21 -13.64
N GLU A 138 2.99 16.60 -13.59
CA GLU A 138 3.39 18.01 -13.47
C GLU A 138 3.14 18.71 -14.81
N GLY A 139 2.56 19.92 -14.76
CA GLY A 139 2.23 20.73 -15.93
C GLY A 139 0.79 20.57 -16.42
N GLU A 140 0.49 21.32 -17.49
CA GLU A 140 -0.84 21.36 -18.16
C GLU A 140 -0.91 20.42 -19.38
N VAL A 141 -0.11 19.37 -19.38
CA VAL A 141 0.01 18.44 -20.51
C VAL A 141 -0.68 17.12 -20.15
N VAL A 142 -1.51 16.64 -21.06
CA VAL A 142 -2.11 15.31 -20.97
C VAL A 142 -1.20 14.33 -21.69
N TYR A 143 -0.56 13.46 -20.94
CA TYR A 143 0.20 12.35 -21.51
C TYR A 143 -0.72 11.14 -21.74
N LYS A 144 -0.40 10.36 -22.77
CA LYS A 144 -1.06 9.07 -22.94
C LYS A 144 -0.66 8.17 -21.77
N HIS A 145 -1.66 7.55 -21.13
CA HIS A 145 -1.41 6.59 -20.06
C HIS A 145 -0.40 5.52 -20.52
N GLN A 146 0.59 5.28 -19.67
CA GLN A 146 1.56 4.21 -19.82
C GLN A 146 1.55 3.39 -18.55
N LYS A 147 1.22 2.12 -18.70
CA LYS A 147 1.25 1.19 -17.57
C LYS A 147 2.66 1.12 -17.01
N GLU A 148 2.79 1.33 -15.69
CA GLU A 148 4.08 1.22 -15.01
C GLU A 148 4.53 -0.24 -15.02
N ASP A 149 5.85 -0.47 -15.06
CA ASP A 149 6.40 -1.82 -14.85
C ASP A 149 6.00 -2.34 -13.47
N TYR A 150 5.51 -3.60 -13.41
CA TYR A 150 5.00 -4.18 -12.17
C TYR A 150 6.03 -4.20 -11.03
N ALA A 151 7.29 -4.51 -11.33
CA ALA A 151 8.32 -4.57 -10.29
C ALA A 151 8.60 -3.18 -9.71
N ILE A 152 8.60 -2.14 -10.56
CA ILE A 152 8.76 -0.75 -10.12
C ILE A 152 7.55 -0.31 -9.28
N ALA A 153 6.33 -0.57 -9.76
CA ALA A 153 5.11 -0.26 -9.02
C ALA A 153 5.09 -0.96 -7.64
N LEU A 154 5.46 -2.25 -7.61
CA LEU A 154 5.55 -3.03 -6.37
C LEU A 154 6.56 -2.42 -5.39
N LEU A 155 7.76 -2.08 -5.83
CA LEU A 155 8.77 -1.45 -4.97
C LEU A 155 8.30 -0.09 -4.42
N ARG A 156 7.58 0.70 -5.22
CA ARG A 156 6.99 1.97 -4.77
C ARG A 156 5.93 1.74 -3.70
N CYS A 157 5.06 0.73 -3.88
CA CYS A 157 4.04 0.34 -2.90
C CYS A 157 4.67 -0.19 -1.61
N GLN A 158 5.75 -0.98 -1.70
CA GLN A 158 6.42 -1.59 -0.54
C GLN A 158 7.08 -0.58 0.40
N ARG A 159 7.27 0.64 -0.01
CA ARG A 159 7.65 1.73 0.90
C ARG A 159 6.54 2.13 1.88
N TRP A 160 5.30 1.80 1.60
CA TRP A 160 4.12 2.14 2.38
C TRP A 160 3.46 0.92 3.01
N LEU A 161 3.44 -0.18 2.26
CA LEU A 161 2.85 -1.45 2.67
C LEU A 161 3.77 -2.60 2.25
N TYR A 162 4.19 -3.40 3.21
CA TYR A 162 4.91 -4.63 2.95
C TYR A 162 4.18 -5.82 3.58
N VAL A 163 3.84 -6.81 2.78
CA VAL A 163 3.17 -8.04 3.21
C VAL A 163 4.09 -9.23 3.01
N LEU A 164 4.55 -9.80 4.12
CA LEU A 164 5.31 -11.04 4.14
C LEU A 164 4.36 -12.21 4.35
N ARG A 165 4.33 -13.15 3.40
CA ARG A 165 3.60 -14.42 3.54
C ARG A 165 4.58 -15.53 3.81
N GLY A 166 4.33 -16.30 4.85
CA GLY A 166 5.21 -17.36 5.32
C GLY A 166 5.47 -18.45 4.28
N ASN A 167 4.45 -19.00 3.68
CA ASN A 167 4.55 -20.04 2.63
C ASN A 167 5.65 -21.09 2.91
N GLY A 168 5.81 -21.52 4.17
CA GLY A 168 6.88 -22.43 4.58
C GLY A 168 8.27 -21.81 4.72
N GLN A 169 8.38 -20.48 4.69
CA GLN A 169 9.66 -19.80 4.86
C GLN A 169 10.27 -20.06 6.24
N GLN A 170 11.60 -20.16 6.24
CA GLN A 170 12.42 -20.27 7.43
C GLN A 170 13.33 -19.05 7.52
N LEU A 171 13.31 -18.39 8.67
CA LEU A 171 14.18 -17.25 8.94
C LEU A 171 15.11 -17.56 10.12
N PRO A 172 16.39 -17.15 10.07
CA PRO A 172 17.26 -17.24 11.23
C PRO A 172 16.69 -16.39 12.37
N CYS A 173 16.78 -16.93 13.59
CA CYS A 173 16.37 -16.22 14.79
C CYS A 173 17.40 -16.36 15.90
N ASP A 174 17.50 -15.34 16.76
CA ASP A 174 18.26 -15.37 17.98
C ASP A 174 17.33 -15.67 19.14
N ILE A 175 17.64 -16.68 19.95
CA ILE A 175 16.95 -16.98 21.19
C ILE A 175 17.84 -16.47 22.32
N ILE A 176 17.41 -15.42 23.01
CA ILE A 176 18.20 -14.77 24.05
C ILE A 176 17.77 -15.24 25.45
N ASN A 177 18.67 -15.04 26.42
CA ASN A 177 18.54 -15.50 27.81
C ASN A 177 17.26 -15.10 28.54
N THR A 178 16.58 -14.04 28.07
CA THR A 178 15.34 -13.55 28.67
C THR A 178 14.10 -14.31 28.21
N GLY A 179 14.27 -15.38 27.42
CA GLY A 179 13.14 -16.13 26.87
C GLY A 179 12.46 -15.44 25.67
N GLU A 180 13.13 -14.52 25.02
CA GLU A 180 12.66 -13.92 23.78
C GLU A 180 13.24 -14.60 22.55
N GLY A 181 12.40 -14.86 21.55
CA GLY A 181 12.84 -15.17 20.19
C GLY A 181 12.82 -13.91 19.33
N ILE A 182 13.93 -13.63 18.70
CA ILE A 182 14.09 -12.45 17.86
C ILE A 182 14.49 -12.86 16.46
N PHE A 183 13.78 -12.38 15.47
CA PHE A 183 14.18 -12.53 14.06
C PHE A 183 14.10 -11.22 13.31
N THR A 184 14.86 -11.14 12.24
CA THR A 184 14.95 -9.96 11.38
C THR A 184 14.34 -10.26 10.03
N ILE A 185 13.46 -9.37 9.59
CA ILE A 185 12.88 -9.35 8.25
C ILE A 185 13.64 -8.30 7.44
N HIS A 186 14.28 -8.72 6.36
CA HIS A 186 14.89 -7.81 5.40
C HIS A 186 13.83 -7.31 4.42
N LEU A 187 13.75 -6.00 4.27
CA LEU A 187 12.81 -5.35 3.37
C LEU A 187 13.45 -5.16 2.00
N PRO A 188 12.68 -5.32 0.92
CA PRO A 188 13.19 -5.08 -0.45
C PRO A 188 13.46 -3.59 -0.70
N THR A 189 12.83 -2.71 0.05
CA THR A 189 13.03 -1.26 -0.01
C THR A 189 12.84 -0.63 1.36
N GLU A 190 13.35 0.59 1.55
CA GLU A 190 13.16 1.37 2.77
C GLU A 190 11.71 1.82 2.90
N MET A 191 11.05 1.53 4.01
CA MET A 191 9.72 2.06 4.32
C MET A 191 9.82 3.54 4.70
N ILE A 192 8.79 4.31 4.35
CA ILE A 192 8.79 5.77 4.50
C ILE A 192 8.81 6.22 5.97
N ASN A 193 8.19 5.43 6.85
CA ASN A 193 8.11 5.67 8.30
C ASN A 193 8.16 4.34 9.05
N LYS A 194 8.17 4.42 10.38
CA LYS A 194 7.98 3.24 11.24
C LYS A 194 6.57 2.68 10.99
N PRO A 195 6.45 1.42 10.51
CA PRO A 195 5.14 0.84 10.19
C PRO A 195 4.35 0.44 11.44
N THR A 196 3.04 0.37 11.28
CA THR A 196 2.18 -0.46 12.13
C THR A 196 2.31 -1.92 11.71
N PHE A 197 2.11 -2.80 12.67
CA PHE A 197 2.21 -4.25 12.45
C PHE A 197 0.88 -4.94 12.73
N VAL A 198 0.47 -5.81 11.82
CA VAL A 198 -0.69 -6.70 11.97
C VAL A 198 -0.33 -8.06 11.41
N SER A 199 -0.81 -9.14 12.04
CA SER A 199 -0.68 -10.51 11.51
C SER A 199 -2.05 -11.19 11.40
N ASN A 200 -2.10 -12.29 10.65
CA ASN A 200 -3.30 -13.13 10.49
C ASN A 200 -3.57 -14.09 11.66
N ASN A 201 -2.82 -13.98 12.76
CA ASN A 201 -2.95 -14.83 13.96
C ASN A 201 -2.65 -16.32 13.74
N GLU A 202 -1.99 -16.68 12.64
CA GLU A 202 -1.52 -18.05 12.40
C GLU A 202 -0.32 -18.40 13.28
N ILE A 203 -0.06 -19.71 13.41
CA ILE A 203 1.01 -20.20 14.26
C ILE A 203 2.37 -20.05 13.56
N ILE A 204 3.35 -19.56 14.28
CA ILE A 204 4.77 -19.60 13.94
C ILE A 204 5.48 -20.56 14.90
N LYS A 205 6.53 -21.22 14.41
CA LYS A 205 7.27 -22.21 15.18
C LYS A 205 8.73 -21.82 15.28
N PHE A 206 9.22 -21.65 16.49
CA PHE A 206 10.64 -21.47 16.76
C PHE A 206 11.31 -22.81 17.04
N VAL A 207 12.45 -23.08 16.43
CA VAL A 207 13.24 -24.31 16.60
C VAL A 207 14.67 -23.93 16.94
N SER A 208 15.19 -24.40 18.07
CA SER A 208 16.53 -24.06 18.53
C SER A 208 17.59 -25.08 18.15
N ASP A 209 17.39 -26.36 18.35
CA ASP A 209 18.43 -27.39 18.20
C ASP A 209 17.92 -28.73 17.66
N GLY A 210 16.98 -28.67 16.76
CA GLY A 210 16.38 -29.84 16.11
C GLY A 210 15.34 -30.61 16.95
N ASN A 211 15.37 -30.52 18.27
CA ASN A 211 14.46 -31.20 19.17
C ASN A 211 13.56 -30.29 19.98
N ASN A 212 14.03 -29.06 20.26
CA ASN A 212 13.27 -28.10 21.05
C ASN A 212 12.56 -27.09 20.14
N SER A 213 11.24 -27.16 20.14
CA SER A 213 10.40 -26.22 19.38
C SER A 213 9.29 -25.62 20.23
N LYS A 214 8.96 -24.36 19.97
CA LYS A 214 7.84 -23.64 20.58
C LYS A 214 6.99 -22.99 19.51
N SER A 215 5.69 -23.07 19.66
CA SER A 215 4.72 -22.48 18.74
C SER A 215 4.03 -21.28 19.40
N TYR A 216 3.85 -20.21 18.64
CA TYR A 216 3.22 -18.97 19.07
C TYR A 216 2.25 -18.46 18.01
N ASN A 217 1.23 -17.73 18.45
CA ASN A 217 0.40 -17.01 17.51
C ASN A 217 1.19 -15.83 16.93
N SER A 218 1.14 -15.62 15.65
CA SER A 218 1.90 -14.57 14.95
C SER A 218 1.58 -13.16 15.45
N ASN A 219 0.38 -12.92 15.99
CA ASN A 219 -0.04 -11.65 16.58
C ASN A 219 0.63 -11.30 17.92
N MET A 220 1.29 -12.26 18.57
CA MET A 220 2.05 -12.02 19.82
C MET A 220 3.39 -11.30 19.57
N GLY A 221 3.79 -11.16 18.32
CA GLY A 221 5.02 -10.50 17.94
C GLY A 221 4.98 -8.99 18.22
N VAL A 222 6.11 -8.47 18.70
CA VAL A 222 6.32 -7.04 18.94
C VAL A 222 7.39 -6.51 18.00
N LEU A 223 7.09 -5.41 17.30
CA LEU A 223 8.06 -4.71 16.50
C LEU A 223 9.03 -3.96 17.42
N GLN A 224 10.23 -4.51 17.59
CA GLN A 224 11.25 -3.94 18.48
C GLN A 224 12.05 -2.82 17.82
N LYS A 225 12.53 -3.06 16.61
CA LYS A 225 13.42 -2.12 15.92
C LYS A 225 13.04 -2.03 14.46
N PHE A 226 13.00 -0.81 13.99
CA PHE A 226 12.83 -0.46 12.58
C PHE A 226 14.11 0.24 12.10
N GLY A 227 14.71 -0.27 11.05
CA GLY A 227 15.86 0.32 10.36
C GLY A 227 15.51 0.58 8.90
N LYS A 228 16.46 1.13 8.14
CA LYS A 228 16.24 1.48 6.73
C LYS A 228 15.64 0.33 5.91
N ASN A 229 16.25 -0.85 5.99
CA ASN A 229 15.85 -2.01 5.18
C ASN A 229 15.63 -3.23 6.07
N MET A 230 15.24 -3.05 7.32
CA MET A 230 15.03 -4.16 8.24
C MET A 230 13.95 -3.87 9.28
N ILE A 231 13.24 -4.91 9.64
CA ILE A 231 12.31 -4.95 10.77
C ILE A 231 12.75 -6.05 11.71
N ARG A 232 12.94 -5.72 12.98
CA ARG A 232 13.23 -6.70 14.02
C ARG A 232 11.97 -6.99 14.82
N MET A 233 11.57 -8.25 14.79
CA MET A 233 10.40 -8.77 15.52
C MET A 233 10.88 -9.56 16.74
N SER A 234 10.24 -9.36 17.89
CA SER A 234 10.42 -10.22 19.05
C SER A 234 9.12 -10.89 19.48
N TYR A 235 9.27 -12.08 20.03
CA TYR A 235 8.19 -12.85 20.61
C TYR A 235 8.53 -13.12 22.09
N PRO A 236 7.68 -12.66 23.03
CA PRO A 236 7.89 -12.90 24.45
C PRO A 236 7.69 -14.38 24.81
N TYR A 237 8.43 -14.83 25.82
CA TYR A 237 8.23 -16.15 26.47
C TYR A 237 8.70 -17.40 25.72
N LEU A 238 9.83 -17.35 25.03
CA LEU A 238 10.53 -18.56 24.61
C LEU A 238 11.24 -19.29 25.80
N ALA A 239 10.84 -18.99 27.03
CA ALA A 239 11.51 -19.52 28.20
C ALA A 239 11.46 -21.06 28.20
N TYR A 240 12.65 -21.67 28.05
CA TYR A 240 13.17 -22.76 28.88
C TYR A 240 14.60 -23.11 28.43
N GLY A 241 15.56 -22.66 29.18
CA GLY A 241 16.75 -23.43 29.49
C GLY A 241 17.95 -23.37 28.56
N ILE A 242 17.90 -22.76 27.40
CA ILE A 242 19.07 -22.66 26.51
C ILE A 242 19.32 -21.18 26.14
N PRO A 243 20.28 -20.55 26.80
CA PRO A 243 20.63 -19.17 26.50
C PRO A 243 21.49 -19.07 25.23
N ASN A 244 21.25 -18.01 24.45
CA ASN A 244 22.07 -17.59 23.32
C ASN A 244 22.23 -18.63 22.20
N VAL A 245 21.14 -19.24 21.75
CA VAL A 245 21.16 -20.17 20.64
C VAL A 245 20.62 -19.51 19.38
N ILE A 246 21.33 -19.70 18.29
CA ILE A 246 20.82 -19.41 16.94
C ILE A 246 19.82 -20.51 16.58
N GLY A 247 18.60 -20.12 16.30
CA GLY A 247 17.53 -21.01 15.87
C GLY A 247 16.94 -20.61 14.52
N MET A 248 15.86 -21.29 14.19
CA MET A 248 15.06 -20.98 12.99
C MET A 248 13.62 -20.69 13.40
N VAL A 249 13.01 -19.68 12.77
CA VAL A 249 11.57 -19.46 12.85
C VAL A 249 10.91 -19.93 11.56
N TYR A 250 9.91 -20.77 11.70
CA TYR A 250 9.11 -21.29 10.60
C TYR A 250 7.83 -20.49 10.48
N LEU A 251 7.58 -19.91 9.30
CA LEU A 251 6.41 -19.10 8.97
C LEU A 251 5.52 -19.88 8.00
N GLU A 252 4.87 -20.97 8.46
CA GLU A 252 4.12 -21.86 7.55
C GLU A 252 3.00 -21.10 6.81
N ASN A 253 2.02 -20.59 7.54
CA ASN A 253 0.88 -19.83 6.97
C ASN A 253 0.77 -18.42 7.55
N ALA A 254 1.74 -17.99 8.34
CA ALA A 254 1.72 -16.68 8.96
C ALA A 254 1.85 -15.57 7.90
N THR A 255 1.00 -14.56 8.01
CA THR A 255 1.07 -13.35 7.19
C THR A 255 1.35 -12.16 8.10
N PHE A 256 2.41 -11.43 7.81
CA PHE A 256 2.78 -10.20 8.50
C PHE A 256 2.56 -9.00 7.58
N THR A 257 1.78 -8.06 8.06
CA THR A 257 1.51 -6.81 7.35
C THR A 257 2.15 -5.65 8.09
N PHE A 258 3.04 -4.94 7.41
CA PHE A 258 3.69 -3.72 7.89
C PHE A 258 3.17 -2.55 7.06
N SER A 259 2.49 -1.59 7.68
CA SER A 259 1.84 -0.49 6.98
C SER A 259 2.25 0.87 7.52
N CYS A 260 2.62 1.75 6.61
CA CYS A 260 2.81 3.20 6.82
C CYS A 260 1.74 4.00 6.06
N GLU A 261 0.72 3.34 5.51
CA GLU A 261 -0.36 4.03 4.80
C GLU A 261 -1.04 5.04 5.72
N PRO A 262 -1.32 6.27 5.25
CA PRO A 262 -1.94 7.31 6.06
C PRO A 262 -3.33 6.90 6.55
N LEU A 263 -3.60 7.09 7.83
CA LEU A 263 -4.88 6.75 8.49
C LEU A 263 -6.00 7.71 8.08
#